data_6aa3a31fb67969e52486c56b2198bce2
#
_entry.id   6aa3a31fb67969e52486c56b2198bce2
#
_cell.length_a   1.000
_cell.length_b   1.000
_cell.length_c   1.000
_cell.angle_alpha   90.00
_cell.angle_beta   90.00
_cell.angle_gamma   90.00
#
_symmetry.space_group_name_H-M   'P 1'
#
loop_
_entity.id
_entity.type
_entity.pdbx_description
1 polymer ?
#
loop_
_entity_poly.entity_id
_entity_poly.type
_entity_poly.pdbx_seq_one_letter_code
_entity_poly.pdbx_strand_id
1 'polypeptide(L)'
;EERKMAGSGDRNKPKRAIAITEIRSLVKAGVIERACNGVYVFSYSRHKGGYTIEYIAKCLRRGEYNYISLESALSEYSVISQVMIDRITIMTTGRKGEFKTPYGVIEFTHTKRDDIDIISNTITSDRPLRIASKETAIRDLKRVGRNTHLIVTNHE
;
A
#
# COMPACT_ATOMS: atom_id res chain seq x y z
N GLU A 1 56.83 -5.71 14.48
CA GLU A 1 55.82 -4.58 14.57
C GLU A 1 54.50 -5.05 13.98
N GLU A 2 53.66 -5.59 14.82
CA GLU A 2 52.32 -6.00 14.44
C GLU A 2 51.35 -4.81 14.60
N ARG A 3 50.86 -4.30 13.47
CA ARG A 3 49.72 -3.36 13.47
C ARG A 3 48.44 -4.14 13.66
N LYS A 4 47.88 -4.10 14.87
CA LYS A 4 46.49 -4.50 15.14
C LYS A 4 45.53 -3.62 14.34
N MET A 5 44.81 -4.22 13.39
CA MET A 5 43.65 -3.63 12.77
C MET A 5 42.54 -3.52 13.81
N ALA A 6 42.17 -2.30 14.13
CA ALA A 6 41.05 -2.01 15.01
C ALA A 6 39.74 -2.41 14.33
N GLY A 7 38.95 -3.22 15.02
CA GLY A 7 37.63 -3.67 14.55
C GLY A 7 36.68 -2.53 14.23
N SER A 8 35.96 -2.67 13.14
CA SER A 8 34.88 -1.78 12.75
C SER A 8 33.74 -1.87 13.77
N GLY A 9 33.80 -1.06 14.80
CA GLY A 9 32.70 -0.88 15.72
C GLY A 9 31.48 -0.35 14.96
N ASP A 10 30.35 -1.01 15.18
CA ASP A 10 29.04 -0.67 14.67
C ASP A 10 28.68 0.83 14.92
N ARG A 11 29.07 1.68 13.98
CA ARG A 11 28.83 3.14 14.00
C ARG A 11 27.37 3.50 13.81
N ASN A 12 26.49 2.52 13.65
CA ASN A 12 25.07 2.75 13.30
C ASN A 12 24.12 2.76 14.51
N LYS A 13 24.50 2.14 15.64
CA LYS A 13 23.62 2.05 16.82
C LYS A 13 23.25 3.40 17.43
N PRO A 14 24.18 4.33 17.71
CA PRO A 14 23.81 5.60 18.34
C PRO A 14 22.95 6.48 17.42
N LYS A 15 23.23 6.50 16.10
CA LYS A 15 22.41 7.27 15.14
C LYS A 15 21.00 6.76 15.04
N ARG A 16 20.77 5.45 15.09
CA ARG A 16 19.43 4.85 15.06
C ARG A 16 18.64 5.13 16.32
N ALA A 17 19.27 5.10 17.47
CA ALA A 17 18.63 5.43 18.76
C ALA A 17 18.20 6.91 18.82
N ILE A 18 19.02 7.83 18.33
CA ILE A 18 18.71 9.26 18.25
C ILE A 18 17.53 9.48 17.31
N ALA A 19 17.52 8.87 16.11
CA ALA A 19 16.44 8.98 15.14
C ALA A 19 15.09 8.47 15.71
N ILE A 20 15.08 7.38 16.46
CA ILE A 20 13.87 6.86 17.11
C ILE A 20 13.34 7.85 18.15
N THR A 21 14.22 8.46 18.94
CA THR A 21 13.86 9.47 19.95
C THR A 21 13.27 10.72 19.28
N GLU A 22 13.86 11.18 18.18
CA GLU A 22 13.35 12.31 17.40
C GLU A 22 11.98 12.02 16.81
N ILE A 23 11.77 10.85 16.22
CA ILE A 23 10.46 10.42 15.69
C ILE A 23 9.40 10.43 16.81
N ARG A 24 9.70 9.86 17.98
CA ARG A 24 8.79 9.86 19.12
C ARG A 24 8.43 11.28 19.58
N SER A 25 9.40 12.18 19.59
CA SER A 25 9.20 13.58 19.93
C SER A 25 8.27 14.27 18.93
N LEU A 26 8.45 14.04 17.63
CA LEU A 26 7.60 14.59 16.58
C LEU A 26 6.18 14.05 16.63
N VAL A 27 5.99 12.76 16.93
CA VAL A 27 4.67 12.17 17.15
C VAL A 27 3.98 12.80 18.35
N LYS A 28 4.70 12.95 19.47
CA LYS A 28 4.16 13.57 20.69
C LYS A 28 3.78 15.03 20.46
N ALA A 29 4.55 15.75 19.66
CA ALA A 29 4.28 17.14 19.29
C ALA A 29 3.15 17.28 18.26
N GLY A 30 2.63 16.20 17.70
CA GLY A 30 1.59 16.21 16.68
C GLY A 30 2.06 16.64 15.29
N VAL A 31 3.37 16.70 15.04
CA VAL A 31 3.95 17.07 13.74
C VAL A 31 3.82 15.94 12.73
N ILE A 32 3.99 14.71 13.18
CA ILE A 32 3.76 13.50 12.40
C ILE A 32 2.81 12.57 13.12
N GLU A 33 2.06 11.79 12.36
CA GLU A 33 1.14 10.77 12.84
C GLU A 33 1.63 9.40 12.36
N ARG A 34 1.69 8.43 13.29
CA ARG A 34 2.02 7.06 12.92
C ARG A 34 0.82 6.39 12.23
N ALA A 35 0.97 6.05 10.97
CA ALA A 35 -0.06 5.32 10.22
C ALA A 35 -0.03 3.81 10.53
N CYS A 36 1.16 3.23 10.47
CA CYS A 36 1.41 1.83 10.83
C CYS A 36 2.92 1.64 11.07
N ASN A 37 3.39 0.41 11.24
CA ASN A 37 4.80 0.15 11.52
C ASN A 37 5.73 0.73 10.44
N GLY A 38 6.56 1.68 10.84
CA GLY A 38 7.56 2.32 9.97
C GLY A 38 7.02 3.34 8.98
N VAL A 39 5.71 3.62 8.99
CA VAL A 39 5.09 4.62 8.11
C VAL A 39 4.45 5.72 8.93
N TYR A 40 4.82 6.96 8.62
CA TYR A 40 4.35 8.17 9.28
C TYR A 40 3.79 9.15 8.26
N VAL A 41 2.74 9.85 8.63
CA VAL A 41 2.11 10.90 7.82
C VAL A 41 2.42 12.25 8.45
N PHE A 42 2.90 13.19 7.64
CA PHE A 42 3.09 14.56 8.08
C PHE A 42 1.73 15.23 8.28
N SER A 43 1.47 15.74 9.49
CA SER A 43 0.15 16.23 9.89
C SER A 43 -0.35 17.40 9.02
N TYR A 44 0.56 18.18 8.48
CA TYR A 44 0.28 19.33 7.63
C TYR A 44 0.52 19.07 6.13
N SER A 45 0.63 17.80 5.75
CA SER A 45 0.83 17.44 4.35
C SER A 45 -0.37 17.86 3.49
N ARG A 46 -0.08 18.50 2.36
CA ARG A 46 -1.09 18.75 1.32
C ARG A 46 -1.68 17.47 0.71
N HIS A 47 -1.00 16.36 0.87
CA HIS A 47 -1.45 15.03 0.43
C HIS A 47 -2.33 14.33 1.45
N LYS A 48 -2.57 14.93 2.61
CA LYS A 48 -3.48 14.39 3.63
C LYS A 48 -4.92 14.60 3.17
N GLY A 49 -5.58 13.52 2.80
CA GLY A 49 -6.93 13.57 2.24
C GLY A 49 -7.36 12.21 1.68
N GLY A 50 -8.22 12.21 0.66
CA GLY A 50 -8.83 11.01 0.09
C GLY A 50 -7.85 9.94 -0.41
N TYR A 51 -6.63 10.32 -0.79
CA TYR A 51 -5.61 9.40 -1.29
C TYR A 51 -4.48 9.09 -0.29
N THR A 52 -4.60 9.52 0.96
CA THR A 52 -3.58 9.26 1.98
C THR A 52 -3.33 7.76 2.16
N ILE A 53 -4.37 6.95 2.15
CA ILE A 53 -4.26 5.49 2.27
C ILE A 53 -3.45 4.88 1.13
N GLU A 54 -3.56 5.42 -0.08
CA GLU A 54 -2.78 4.95 -1.25
C GLU A 54 -1.30 5.32 -1.13
N TYR A 55 -0.97 6.50 -0.61
CA TYR A 55 0.42 6.89 -0.30
C TYR A 55 1.04 5.98 0.75
N ILE A 56 0.28 5.64 1.79
CA ILE A 56 0.72 4.68 2.83
C ILE A 56 1.00 3.32 2.21
N ALA A 57 0.09 2.80 1.38
CA ALA A 57 0.26 1.54 0.68
C ALA A 57 1.51 1.52 -0.18
N LYS A 58 1.76 2.59 -0.92
CA LYS A 58 2.95 2.75 -1.75
C LYS A 58 4.24 2.73 -0.93
N CYS A 59 4.23 3.32 0.26
CA CYS A 59 5.36 3.26 1.19
C CYS A 59 5.59 1.87 1.75
N LEU A 60 4.53 1.13 2.08
CA LEU A 60 4.60 -0.23 2.64
C LEU A 60 5.18 -1.26 1.67
N ARG A 61 5.04 -1.04 0.38
CA ARG A 61 5.52 -1.91 -0.70
C ARG A 61 6.40 -1.16 -1.69
N ARG A 62 7.31 -0.35 -1.15
CA ARG A 62 8.27 0.42 -1.95
C ARG A 62 9.13 -0.51 -2.81
N GLY A 63 9.31 -0.13 -4.07
CA GLY A 63 10.08 -0.91 -5.03
C GLY A 63 9.31 -2.04 -5.71
N GLU A 64 8.05 -2.24 -5.34
CA GLU A 64 7.16 -3.22 -5.93
C GLU A 64 6.12 -2.55 -6.82
N TYR A 65 5.54 -3.31 -7.75
CA TYR A 65 4.36 -2.88 -8.49
C TYR A 65 3.12 -3.10 -7.62
N ASN A 66 2.36 -2.03 -7.43
CA ASN A 66 1.14 -2.04 -6.62
C ASN A 66 0.03 -1.40 -7.42
N TYR A 67 -1.12 -2.05 -7.49
CA TYR A 67 -2.28 -1.49 -8.16
C TYR A 67 -3.58 -1.87 -7.44
N ILE A 68 -4.52 -0.95 -7.46
CA ILE A 68 -5.86 -1.18 -6.89
C ILE A 68 -6.57 -2.18 -7.77
N SER A 69 -7.09 -3.24 -7.20
CA SER A 69 -7.82 -4.31 -7.87
C SER A 69 -8.87 -4.92 -6.96
N LEU A 70 -9.40 -6.05 -7.37
CA LEU A 70 -10.40 -6.80 -6.60
C LEU A 70 -11.62 -5.93 -6.28
N GLU A 71 -12.15 -6.04 -5.08
CA GLU A 71 -13.37 -5.34 -4.69
C GLU A 71 -13.26 -3.82 -4.78
N SER A 72 -12.12 -3.25 -4.43
CA SER A 72 -11.94 -1.79 -4.48
C SER A 72 -12.03 -1.25 -5.91
N ALA A 73 -11.39 -1.89 -6.87
CA ALA A 73 -11.49 -1.50 -8.28
C ALA A 73 -12.89 -1.75 -8.83
N LEU A 74 -13.47 -2.90 -8.54
CA LEU A 74 -14.81 -3.26 -9.03
C LEU A 74 -15.91 -2.37 -8.44
N SER A 75 -15.74 -1.90 -7.21
CA SER A 75 -16.61 -0.90 -6.60
C SER A 75 -16.55 0.43 -7.34
N GLU A 76 -15.36 0.88 -7.74
CA GLU A 76 -15.20 2.12 -8.54
C GLU A 76 -15.83 2.01 -9.92
N TYR A 77 -15.82 0.83 -10.53
CA TYR A 77 -16.49 0.56 -11.82
C TYR A 77 -17.98 0.24 -11.68
N SER A 78 -18.52 0.27 -10.47
CA SER A 78 -19.93 -0.12 -10.18
C SER A 78 -20.28 -1.56 -10.61
N VAL A 79 -19.29 -2.45 -10.64
CA VAL A 79 -19.46 -3.87 -10.98
C VAL A 79 -19.99 -4.68 -9.81
N ILE A 80 -19.66 -4.24 -8.59
CA ILE A 80 -20.19 -4.82 -7.36
C ILE A 80 -21.10 -3.81 -6.66
N SER A 81 -22.17 -4.31 -6.04
CA SER A 81 -23.17 -3.48 -5.39
C SER A 81 -22.76 -2.99 -4.00
N GLN A 82 -21.77 -3.63 -3.39
CA GLN A 82 -21.29 -3.24 -2.07
C GLN A 82 -20.06 -2.33 -2.19
N VAL A 83 -20.15 -1.17 -1.57
CA VAL A 83 -19.01 -0.26 -1.42
C VAL A 83 -18.15 -0.77 -0.26
N MET A 84 -16.87 -0.96 -0.49
CA MET A 84 -15.91 -1.28 0.56
C MET A 84 -15.63 -0.02 1.38
N ILE A 85 -16.27 0.05 2.55
CA ILE A 85 -16.04 1.14 3.50
C ILE A 85 -14.77 0.80 4.31
N ASP A 86 -13.88 1.76 4.44
CA ASP A 86 -12.67 1.69 5.26
C ASP A 86 -11.66 0.57 4.88
N ARG A 87 -11.74 0.06 3.66
CA ARG A 87 -10.79 -0.95 3.18
C ARG A 87 -10.38 -0.67 1.73
N ILE A 88 -9.10 -0.82 1.43
CA ILE A 88 -8.58 -0.80 0.06
C ILE A 88 -7.90 -2.13 -0.24
N THR A 89 -8.23 -2.73 -1.38
CA THR A 89 -7.66 -3.99 -1.85
C THR A 89 -6.66 -3.73 -2.98
N ILE A 90 -5.44 -4.19 -2.79
CA ILE A 90 -4.30 -3.90 -3.64
C ILE A 90 -3.61 -5.20 -4.04
N MET A 91 -3.35 -5.36 -5.33
CA MET A 91 -2.45 -6.38 -5.84
C MET A 91 -1.03 -5.86 -5.82
N THR A 92 -0.10 -6.68 -5.38
CA THR A 92 1.33 -6.32 -5.28
C THR A 92 2.23 -7.45 -5.77
N THR A 93 3.34 -7.10 -6.41
CA THR A 93 4.43 -8.05 -6.69
C THR A 93 5.21 -8.40 -5.43
N GLY A 94 5.04 -7.62 -4.38
CA GLY A 94 5.63 -7.83 -3.07
C GLY A 94 4.83 -8.80 -2.20
N ARG A 95 5.10 -8.75 -0.91
CA ARG A 95 4.52 -9.64 0.09
C ARG A 95 3.06 -9.31 0.35
N LYS A 96 2.19 -10.32 0.45
CA LYS A 96 0.81 -10.18 0.94
C LYS A 96 0.78 -9.74 2.41
N GLY A 97 -0.30 -9.12 2.83
CA GLY A 97 -0.50 -8.72 4.21
C GLY A 97 -1.68 -7.76 4.38
N GLU A 98 -2.07 -7.58 5.62
CA GLU A 98 -3.12 -6.64 6.00
C GLU A 98 -2.57 -5.64 7.01
N PHE A 99 -2.86 -4.36 6.80
CA PHE A 99 -2.41 -3.26 7.65
C PHE A 99 -3.57 -2.38 8.05
N LYS A 100 -3.78 -2.22 9.36
CA LYS A 100 -4.74 -1.27 9.90
C LYS A 100 -4.08 0.09 10.05
N THR A 101 -4.71 1.11 9.52
CA THR A 101 -4.25 2.50 9.61
C THR A 101 -5.40 3.41 10.06
N PRO A 102 -5.12 4.63 10.54
CA PRO A 102 -6.16 5.61 10.82
C PRO A 102 -7.00 6.02 9.60
N TYR A 103 -6.51 5.71 8.40
CA TYR A 103 -7.15 6.02 7.11
C TYR A 103 -7.89 4.83 6.50
N GLY A 104 -7.93 3.70 7.19
CA GLY A 104 -8.57 2.48 6.76
C GLY A 104 -7.63 1.28 6.71
N VAL A 105 -8.16 0.14 6.33
CA VAL A 105 -7.42 -1.12 6.22
C VAL A 105 -6.85 -1.26 4.81
N ILE A 106 -5.56 -1.55 4.73
CA ILE A 106 -4.88 -1.86 3.48
C ILE A 106 -4.67 -3.36 3.41
N GLU A 107 -5.23 -3.98 2.39
CA GLU A 107 -5.08 -5.41 2.12
C GLU A 107 -4.27 -5.64 0.85
N PHE A 108 -3.09 -6.25 1.00
CA PHE A 108 -2.24 -6.65 -0.11
C PHE A 108 -2.44 -8.12 -0.45
N THR A 109 -2.67 -8.38 -1.72
CA THR A 109 -2.67 -9.73 -2.29
C THR A 109 -1.50 -9.85 -3.26
N HIS A 110 -0.73 -10.92 -3.14
CA HIS A 110 0.42 -11.14 -4.01
C HIS A 110 0.00 -11.56 -5.42
N THR A 111 0.68 -11.00 -6.41
CA THR A 111 0.55 -11.40 -7.83
C THR A 111 1.90 -11.82 -8.39
N LYS A 112 1.89 -12.84 -9.26
CA LYS A 112 3.07 -13.29 -10.02
C LYS A 112 3.11 -12.71 -11.43
N ARG A 113 2.24 -11.74 -11.75
CA ARG A 113 2.25 -11.08 -13.06
C ARG A 113 3.57 -10.37 -13.27
N ASP A 114 4.06 -10.38 -14.50
CA ASP A 114 5.22 -9.56 -14.86
C ASP A 114 4.85 -8.08 -15.00
N ASP A 115 5.88 -7.25 -15.05
CA ASP A 115 5.75 -5.80 -15.09
C ASP A 115 4.99 -5.32 -16.34
N ILE A 116 5.22 -5.97 -17.47
CA ILE A 116 4.59 -5.61 -18.74
C ILE A 116 3.09 -5.91 -18.70
N ASP A 117 2.70 -7.07 -18.16
CA ASP A 117 1.29 -7.43 -17.99
C ASP A 117 0.59 -6.45 -17.04
N ILE A 118 1.23 -6.07 -15.92
CA ILE A 118 0.69 -5.10 -14.97
C ILE A 118 0.49 -3.74 -15.63
N ILE A 119 1.51 -3.22 -16.31
CA ILE A 119 1.45 -1.91 -16.96
C ILE A 119 0.37 -1.89 -18.05
N SER A 120 0.27 -2.96 -18.83
CA SER A 120 -0.69 -3.06 -19.94
C SER A 120 -2.15 -3.18 -19.48
N ASN A 121 -2.39 -3.70 -18.29
CA ASN A 121 -3.72 -4.00 -17.76
C ASN A 121 -4.15 -3.10 -16.59
N THR A 122 -3.40 -2.05 -16.33
CA THR A 122 -3.72 -1.04 -15.31
C THR A 122 -3.71 0.35 -15.91
N ILE A 123 -4.47 1.25 -15.28
CA ILE A 123 -4.64 2.63 -15.72
C ILE A 123 -3.95 3.54 -14.71
N THR A 124 -3.20 4.52 -15.21
CA THR A 124 -2.63 5.61 -14.41
C THR A 124 -3.57 6.81 -14.47
N SER A 125 -3.83 7.43 -13.32
CA SER A 125 -4.61 8.66 -13.20
C SER A 125 -3.95 9.60 -12.19
N ASP A 126 -4.61 10.68 -11.82
CA ASP A 126 -4.10 11.70 -10.87
C ASP A 126 -4.06 11.22 -9.41
N ARG A 127 -3.89 9.92 -9.21
CA ARG A 127 -3.83 9.29 -7.88
C ARG A 127 -2.52 8.50 -7.70
N PRO A 128 -2.09 8.24 -6.45
CA PRO A 128 -0.79 7.61 -6.16
C PRO A 128 -0.61 6.21 -6.73
N LEU A 129 -1.67 5.40 -6.75
CA LEU A 129 -1.63 4.04 -7.25
C LEU A 129 -2.31 3.91 -8.61
N ARG A 130 -1.81 2.97 -9.40
CA ARG A 130 -2.49 2.50 -10.60
C ARG A 130 -3.76 1.74 -10.21
N ILE A 131 -4.74 1.70 -11.08
CA ILE A 131 -5.96 0.92 -10.92
C ILE A 131 -6.06 -0.11 -12.03
N ALA A 132 -6.45 -1.34 -11.70
CA ALA A 132 -6.73 -2.38 -12.68
C ALA A 132 -7.86 -1.95 -13.63
N SER A 133 -7.77 -2.35 -14.90
CA SER A 133 -8.93 -2.27 -15.78
C SER A 133 -10.08 -3.12 -15.22
N LYS A 134 -11.31 -2.87 -15.64
CA LYS A 134 -12.49 -3.62 -15.20
C LYS A 134 -12.32 -5.13 -15.43
N GLU A 135 -11.85 -5.52 -16.61
CA GLU A 135 -11.62 -6.92 -17.00
C GLU A 135 -10.53 -7.55 -16.13
N THR A 136 -9.47 -6.80 -15.87
CA THR A 136 -8.35 -7.26 -15.02
C THR A 136 -8.79 -7.44 -13.58
N ALA A 137 -9.57 -6.51 -13.04
CA ALA A 137 -10.09 -6.61 -11.67
C ALA A 137 -11.03 -7.83 -11.51
N ILE A 138 -11.88 -8.10 -12.49
CA ILE A 138 -12.74 -9.30 -12.52
C ILE A 138 -11.88 -10.57 -12.57
N ARG A 139 -10.88 -10.59 -13.43
CA ARG A 139 -9.94 -11.70 -13.57
C ARG A 139 -9.19 -11.97 -12.27
N ASP A 140 -8.71 -10.92 -11.62
CA ASP A 140 -8.00 -11.01 -10.34
C ASP A 140 -8.92 -11.55 -9.24
N LEU A 141 -10.17 -11.07 -9.18
CA LEU A 141 -11.15 -11.52 -8.19
C LEU A 141 -11.46 -13.03 -8.35
N LYS A 142 -11.69 -13.48 -9.58
CA LYS A 142 -11.92 -14.90 -9.90
C LYS A 142 -10.71 -15.76 -9.54
N ARG A 143 -9.49 -15.27 -9.80
CA ARG A 143 -8.25 -15.98 -9.48
C ARG A 143 -8.03 -16.11 -7.97
N VAL A 144 -8.34 -15.07 -7.21
CA VAL A 144 -8.27 -15.11 -5.73
C VAL A 144 -9.39 -15.98 -5.15
N GLY A 145 -10.50 -16.13 -5.88
CA GLY A 145 -11.59 -17.05 -5.55
C GLY A 145 -12.48 -16.58 -4.40
N ARG A 146 -12.60 -15.26 -4.21
CA ARG A 146 -13.45 -14.70 -3.17
C ARG A 146 -14.45 -13.69 -3.73
N ASN A 147 -15.60 -13.59 -3.08
CA ASN A 147 -16.63 -12.56 -3.34
C ASN A 147 -17.09 -12.44 -4.81
N THR A 148 -16.89 -13.46 -5.63
CA THR A 148 -17.30 -13.46 -7.05
C THR A 148 -18.81 -13.33 -7.21
N HIS A 149 -19.60 -13.72 -6.19
CA HIS A 149 -21.04 -13.58 -6.15
C HIS A 149 -21.52 -12.12 -6.08
N LEU A 150 -20.63 -11.19 -5.73
CA LEU A 150 -20.94 -9.75 -5.70
C LEU A 150 -20.94 -9.11 -7.09
N ILE A 151 -20.39 -9.78 -8.09
CA ILE A 151 -20.37 -9.27 -9.47
C ILE A 151 -21.81 -9.22 -9.98
N VAL A 152 -22.28 -8.02 -10.26
CA VAL A 152 -23.59 -7.83 -10.91
C VAL A 152 -23.45 -8.22 -12.37
N THR A 153 -23.95 -9.37 -12.74
CA THR A 153 -24.13 -9.75 -14.13
C THR A 153 -25.39 -9.05 -14.64
N ASN A 154 -25.22 -7.96 -15.40
CA ASN A 154 -26.32 -7.45 -16.21
C ASN A 154 -26.59 -8.49 -17.29
N HIS A 155 -27.56 -9.33 -17.06
CA HIS A 155 -28.19 -10.10 -18.13
C HIS A 155 -29.17 -9.14 -18.83
N GLU A 156 -28.74 -8.52 -19.91
CA GLU A 156 -29.66 -8.06 -20.95
C GLU A 156 -30.11 -9.22 -21.81
#